data_e6d7be7f046f38107b6c5a652484c538
#
_entry.id   e6d7be7f046f38107b6c5a652484c538
#
_cell.length_a   1.000
_cell.length_b   1.000
_cell.length_c   1.000
_cell.angle_alpha   90.00
_cell.angle_beta   90.00
_cell.angle_gamma   90.00
#
_symmetry.space_group_name_H-M   'P 1'
#
loop_
_entity.id
_entity.type
_entity.pdbx_description
1 polymer ?
#
loop_
_entity_poly.entity_id
_entity_poly.type
_entity_poly.pdbx_seq_one_letter_code
_entity_poly.pdbx_strand_id
1 'polypeptide(L)'
;TVNEVINGIPDYEQITLGYIPIGSSNDFARYFHFPKDPLQTLEIILKPEKICSMNVGILKYPGRTRSFAVSTGIGFDAAICHEAVISKLKFFLNKLKLGRLTYVGIAFRQLMLASPGKMTVTLDQEKTLTFENALFATAMNHPFEGGGCKFCPKADPCDNLLDVIVVAGISKLKVLLLLPTAFSGFHVHFKGVYLYRCKEVSIDSEKALAVHTDGEPAFLQKHISAALNNKKIRIIAG
;
A
#
# COMPACT_ATOMS: atom_id res chain seq x y z
N THR A 1 -10.30 6.09 4.54
CA THR A 1 -10.90 7.42 4.20
C THR A 1 -10.44 7.93 2.84
N VAL A 2 -9.12 8.10 2.54
CA VAL A 2 -8.66 8.54 1.19
C VAL A 2 -9.19 7.60 0.12
N ASN A 3 -9.08 6.30 0.33
CA ASN A 3 -9.59 5.28 -0.60
C ASN A 3 -11.09 5.45 -0.89
N GLU A 4 -11.90 5.69 0.12
CA GLU A 4 -13.35 5.89 -0.04
C GLU A 4 -13.65 7.17 -0.83
N VAL A 5 -12.93 8.27 -0.54
CA VAL A 5 -13.09 9.54 -1.25
C VAL A 5 -12.78 9.37 -2.73
N ILE A 6 -11.62 8.80 -3.10
CA ILE A 6 -11.27 8.62 -4.51
C ILE A 6 -12.22 7.67 -5.24
N ASN A 7 -12.76 6.66 -4.59
CA ASN A 7 -13.76 5.76 -5.20
C ASN A 7 -15.15 6.41 -5.34
N GLY A 8 -15.41 7.52 -4.64
CA GLY A 8 -16.63 8.32 -4.77
C GLY A 8 -16.53 9.46 -5.78
N ILE A 9 -15.36 9.79 -6.30
CA ILE A 9 -15.16 10.87 -7.28
C ILE A 9 -15.51 10.38 -8.68
N PRO A 10 -16.51 10.99 -9.35
CA PRO A 10 -16.90 10.55 -10.69
C PRO A 10 -15.91 10.99 -11.77
N ASP A 11 -15.23 12.11 -11.58
CA ASP A 11 -14.23 12.63 -12.53
C ASP A 11 -13.06 13.30 -11.81
N TYR A 12 -11.91 12.66 -11.84
CA TYR A 12 -10.70 13.13 -11.16
C TYR A 12 -10.15 14.45 -11.69
N GLU A 13 -10.33 14.74 -12.98
CA GLU A 13 -9.75 15.92 -13.62
C GLU A 13 -10.41 17.22 -13.16
N GLN A 14 -11.64 17.15 -12.66
CA GLN A 14 -12.40 18.31 -12.18
C GLN A 14 -12.12 18.62 -10.70
N ILE A 15 -11.42 17.75 -9.98
CA ILE A 15 -11.26 17.83 -8.53
C ILE A 15 -9.81 18.17 -8.18
N THR A 16 -9.63 19.01 -7.16
CA THR A 16 -8.39 19.19 -6.44
C THR A 16 -8.60 18.81 -5.00
N LEU A 17 -7.84 17.81 -4.50
CA LEU A 17 -7.95 17.33 -3.13
C LEU A 17 -6.97 18.07 -2.22
N GLY A 18 -7.47 18.55 -1.09
CA GLY A 18 -6.70 18.88 0.09
C GLY A 18 -6.84 17.77 1.14
N TYR A 19 -5.80 17.49 1.88
CA TYR A 19 -5.79 16.42 2.87
C TYR A 19 -5.26 16.93 4.22
N ILE A 20 -6.09 16.84 5.28
CA ILE A 20 -5.70 17.15 6.66
C ILE A 20 -5.34 15.85 7.39
N PRO A 21 -4.07 15.65 7.81
CA PRO A 21 -3.58 14.38 8.35
C PRO A 21 -3.95 14.17 9.82
N ILE A 22 -5.20 13.84 10.10
CA ILE A 22 -5.70 13.54 11.46
C ILE A 22 -5.74 12.05 11.78
N GLY A 23 -5.32 11.19 10.86
CA GLY A 23 -5.28 9.74 11.03
C GLY A 23 -4.07 9.26 11.84
N SER A 24 -4.02 7.96 12.13
CA SER A 24 -2.94 7.35 12.92
C SER A 24 -1.65 7.09 12.13
N SER A 25 -1.75 6.74 10.86
CA SER A 25 -0.61 6.41 9.99
C SER A 25 -0.16 7.60 9.16
N ASN A 26 -1.11 8.29 8.52
CA ASN A 26 -0.89 9.47 7.69
C ASN A 26 0.18 9.27 6.59
N ASP A 27 0.27 8.05 6.02
CA ASP A 27 1.28 7.71 5.01
C ASP A 27 1.12 8.56 3.75
N PHE A 28 -0.12 8.82 3.34
CA PHE A 28 -0.44 9.71 2.22
C PHE A 28 0.12 11.13 2.43
N ALA A 29 -0.13 11.73 3.60
CA ALA A 29 0.37 13.06 3.91
C ALA A 29 1.91 13.12 4.00
N ARG A 30 2.53 12.02 4.38
CA ARG A 30 3.99 11.94 4.54
C ARG A 30 4.73 12.16 3.21
N TYR A 31 4.21 11.64 2.11
CA TYR A 31 4.79 11.89 0.79
C TYR A 31 4.61 13.34 0.35
N PHE A 32 3.43 13.91 0.55
CA PHE A 32 3.11 15.27 0.14
C PHE A 32 3.61 16.34 1.12
N HIS A 33 4.39 15.94 2.14
CA HIS A 33 5.04 16.83 3.13
C HIS A 33 4.08 17.73 3.92
N PHE A 34 2.83 17.30 4.10
CA PHE A 34 1.89 18.06 4.93
C PHE A 34 2.37 18.18 6.38
N PRO A 35 2.20 19.37 7.00
CA PRO A 35 2.47 19.56 8.42
C PRO A 35 1.62 18.61 9.29
N LYS A 36 2.10 18.37 10.51
CA LYS A 36 1.32 17.61 11.49
C LYS A 36 0.21 18.44 12.13
N ASP A 37 0.38 19.76 12.13
CA ASP A 37 -0.60 20.70 12.65
C ASP A 37 -1.75 20.87 11.65
N PRO A 38 -3.00 20.54 12.02
CA PRO A 38 -4.15 20.68 11.15
C PRO A 38 -4.42 22.12 10.68
N LEU A 39 -4.13 23.12 11.51
CA LEU A 39 -4.34 24.54 11.15
C LEU A 39 -3.35 24.99 10.07
N GLN A 40 -2.08 24.64 10.21
CA GLN A 40 -1.08 24.91 9.18
C GLN A 40 -1.43 24.20 7.87
N THR A 41 -1.90 22.96 7.96
CA THR A 41 -2.35 22.22 6.77
C THR A 41 -3.56 22.90 6.12
N LEU A 42 -4.51 23.41 6.91
CA LEU A 42 -5.67 24.14 6.39
C LEU A 42 -5.24 25.44 5.67
N GLU A 43 -4.26 26.16 6.19
CA GLU A 43 -3.70 27.36 5.53
C GLU A 43 -3.10 27.03 4.16
N ILE A 44 -2.35 25.92 4.05
CA ILE A 44 -1.81 25.41 2.77
C ILE A 44 -2.95 25.07 1.80
N ILE A 45 -4.03 24.44 2.30
CA ILE A 45 -5.17 24.07 1.46
C ILE A 45 -5.91 25.31 0.95
N LEU A 46 -6.06 26.34 1.78
CA LEU A 46 -6.76 27.57 1.40
C LEU A 46 -5.93 28.48 0.47
N LYS A 47 -4.60 28.38 0.54
CA LYS A 47 -3.66 29.14 -0.30
C LYS A 47 -2.60 28.20 -0.86
N PRO A 48 -2.94 27.32 -1.82
CA PRO A 48 -2.03 26.32 -2.32
C PRO A 48 -0.91 26.96 -3.16
N GLU A 49 0.34 26.71 -2.76
CA GLU A 49 1.51 27.09 -3.55
C GLU A 49 1.95 25.97 -4.50
N LYS A 50 1.63 24.72 -4.13
CA LYS A 50 2.02 23.54 -4.90
C LYS A 50 0.85 22.60 -5.11
N ILE A 51 0.63 22.21 -6.35
CA ILE A 51 -0.35 21.20 -6.75
C ILE A 51 0.35 20.12 -7.57
N CYS A 52 0.22 18.86 -7.13
CA CYS A 52 0.75 17.71 -7.84
C CYS A 52 -0.37 17.00 -8.61
N SER A 53 -0.05 16.52 -9.81
CA SER A 53 -0.93 15.65 -10.60
C SER A 53 -0.61 14.20 -10.28
N MET A 54 -1.39 13.60 -9.38
CA MET A 54 -1.16 12.25 -8.86
C MET A 54 -1.86 11.20 -9.72
N ASN A 55 -1.17 10.11 -9.99
CA ASN A 55 -1.74 8.90 -10.56
C ASN A 55 -2.73 8.25 -9.57
N VAL A 56 -3.76 7.63 -10.08
CA VAL A 56 -4.68 6.79 -9.32
C VAL A 56 -4.52 5.36 -9.83
N GLY A 57 -4.26 4.43 -8.93
CA GLY A 57 -4.22 3.02 -9.28
C GLY A 57 -5.62 2.42 -9.34
N ILE A 58 -5.78 1.37 -10.13
CA ILE A 58 -7.00 0.58 -10.26
C ILE A 58 -6.66 -0.88 -9.98
N LEU A 59 -7.26 -1.44 -8.94
CA LEU A 59 -7.30 -2.88 -8.70
C LEU A 59 -8.50 -3.48 -9.41
N LYS A 60 -8.27 -4.57 -10.15
CA LYS A 60 -9.32 -5.45 -10.70
C LYS A 60 -9.18 -6.85 -10.12
N TYR A 61 -10.29 -7.41 -9.70
CA TYR A 61 -10.43 -8.79 -9.24
C TYR A 61 -11.82 -9.31 -9.61
N PRO A 62 -12.11 -10.62 -9.57
CA PRO A 62 -13.34 -11.18 -10.10
C PRO A 62 -14.61 -10.42 -9.68
N GLY A 63 -15.30 -9.85 -10.67
CA GLY A 63 -16.55 -9.12 -10.50
C GLY A 63 -16.44 -7.72 -9.90
N ARG A 64 -15.23 -7.18 -9.65
CA ARG A 64 -15.06 -5.87 -8.99
C ARG A 64 -13.85 -5.10 -9.49
N THR A 65 -13.99 -3.78 -9.43
CA THR A 65 -12.90 -2.83 -9.65
C THR A 65 -12.89 -1.81 -8.51
N ARG A 66 -11.70 -1.45 -8.03
CA ARG A 66 -11.54 -0.45 -6.96
C ARG A 66 -10.30 0.40 -7.20
N SER A 67 -10.43 1.70 -7.02
CA SER A 67 -9.30 2.63 -7.12
C SER A 67 -8.47 2.62 -5.83
N PHE A 68 -7.16 2.92 -5.96
CA PHE A 68 -6.27 3.12 -4.83
C PHE A 68 -5.34 4.32 -5.04
N ALA A 69 -5.03 5.00 -3.95
CA ALA A 69 -4.10 6.13 -3.94
C ALA A 69 -2.66 5.68 -3.61
N VAL A 70 -2.53 4.74 -2.69
CA VAL A 70 -1.25 4.34 -2.09
C VAL A 70 -0.79 3.00 -2.63
N SER A 71 -1.59 1.95 -2.44
CA SER A 71 -1.16 0.58 -2.74
C SER A 71 -2.31 -0.40 -2.87
N THR A 72 -2.01 -1.52 -3.52
CA THR A 72 -2.81 -2.74 -3.47
C THR A 72 -1.92 -3.95 -3.43
N GLY A 73 -2.24 -4.92 -2.58
CA GLY A 73 -1.40 -6.09 -2.37
C GLY A 73 -2.18 -7.36 -2.10
N ILE A 74 -1.49 -8.49 -2.28
CA ILE A 74 -2.00 -9.83 -2.04
C ILE A 74 -1.02 -10.62 -1.16
N GLY A 75 -1.52 -11.21 -0.09
CA GLY A 75 -0.77 -12.07 0.80
C GLY A 75 -0.63 -11.53 2.21
N PHE A 76 0.57 -11.60 2.76
CA PHE A 76 0.85 -11.30 4.17
C PHE A 76 0.54 -9.85 4.57
N ASP A 77 0.90 -8.88 3.74
CA ASP A 77 0.60 -7.47 3.98
C ASP A 77 -0.90 -7.21 4.07
N ALA A 78 -1.66 -7.77 3.13
CA ALA A 78 -3.11 -7.69 3.12
C ALA A 78 -3.75 -8.41 4.32
N ALA A 79 -3.18 -9.52 4.76
CA ALA A 79 -3.66 -10.23 5.95
C ALA A 79 -3.51 -9.38 7.23
N ILE A 80 -2.43 -8.59 7.33
CA ILE A 80 -2.27 -7.61 8.42
C ILE A 80 -3.38 -6.55 8.36
N CYS A 81 -3.67 -6.01 7.17
CA CYS A 81 -4.72 -5.02 6.98
C CYS A 81 -6.09 -5.58 7.38
N HIS A 82 -6.44 -6.78 6.95
CA HIS A 82 -7.69 -7.45 7.30
C HIS A 82 -7.84 -7.62 8.81
N GLU A 83 -6.82 -8.13 9.48
CA GLU A 83 -6.86 -8.30 10.93
C GLU A 83 -6.92 -6.96 11.67
N ALA A 84 -6.20 -5.96 11.19
CA ALA A 84 -6.20 -4.64 11.81
C ALA A 84 -7.57 -3.95 11.78
N VAL A 85 -8.42 -4.25 10.79
CA VAL A 85 -9.80 -3.73 10.71
C VAL A 85 -10.69 -4.36 11.77
N ILE A 86 -10.60 -5.68 11.99
CA ILE A 86 -11.49 -6.43 12.88
C ILE A 86 -10.95 -6.53 14.31
N SER A 87 -9.70 -6.16 14.58
CA SER A 87 -9.04 -6.37 15.86
C SER A 87 -9.59 -5.46 16.97
N LYS A 88 -10.27 -6.06 17.95
CA LYS A 88 -10.66 -5.39 19.19
C LYS A 88 -9.45 -4.90 20.00
N LEU A 89 -8.30 -5.56 19.86
CA LEU A 89 -7.04 -5.20 20.51
C LEU A 89 -6.53 -3.84 20.03
N LYS A 90 -6.74 -3.49 18.75
CA LYS A 90 -6.40 -2.17 18.20
C LYS A 90 -7.13 -1.06 18.93
N PHE A 91 -8.44 -1.24 19.21
CA PHE A 91 -9.23 -0.25 19.92
C PHE A 91 -8.72 -0.02 21.34
N PHE A 92 -8.40 -1.10 22.06
CA PHE A 92 -7.90 -1.05 23.43
C PHE A 92 -6.50 -0.42 23.52
N LEU A 93 -5.56 -0.84 22.67
CA LEU A 93 -4.18 -0.33 22.69
C LEU A 93 -4.06 1.10 22.12
N ASN A 94 -4.92 1.51 21.21
CA ASN A 94 -5.02 2.91 20.79
C ASN A 94 -5.41 3.83 21.95
N LYS A 95 -6.33 3.38 22.80
CA LYS A 95 -6.72 4.10 24.03
C LYS A 95 -5.53 4.29 25.00
N LEU A 96 -4.58 3.36 24.98
CA LEU A 96 -3.34 3.42 25.77
C LEU A 96 -2.18 4.12 25.03
N LYS A 97 -2.41 4.76 23.89
CA LYS A 97 -1.37 5.34 23.01
C LYS A 97 -0.29 4.34 22.51
N LEU A 98 -0.58 3.03 22.59
CA LEU A 98 0.29 1.93 22.18
C LEU A 98 -0.04 1.37 20.80
N GLY A 99 -0.71 2.15 19.96
CA GLY A 99 -1.20 1.72 18.65
C GLY A 99 -0.13 1.11 17.73
N ARG A 100 1.12 1.57 17.81
CA ARG A 100 2.24 0.98 17.04
C ARG A 100 2.55 -0.46 17.48
N LEU A 101 2.49 -0.77 18.77
CA LEU A 101 2.71 -2.13 19.29
C LEU A 101 1.62 -3.10 18.83
N THR A 102 0.39 -2.61 18.61
CA THR A 102 -0.70 -3.42 18.06
C THR A 102 -0.35 -3.93 16.67
N TYR A 103 0.12 -3.05 15.79
CA TYR A 103 0.50 -3.44 14.43
C TYR A 103 1.67 -4.42 14.41
N VAL A 104 2.65 -4.25 15.29
CA VAL A 104 3.76 -5.20 15.46
C VAL A 104 3.25 -6.58 15.90
N GLY A 105 2.33 -6.61 16.87
CA GLY A 105 1.73 -7.85 17.35
C GLY A 105 0.90 -8.56 16.28
N ILE A 106 0.09 -7.80 15.53
CA ILE A 106 -0.68 -8.33 14.40
C ILE A 106 0.25 -8.85 13.31
N ALA A 107 1.28 -8.08 12.94
CA ALA A 107 2.26 -8.50 11.94
C ALA A 107 2.99 -9.78 12.36
N PHE A 108 3.42 -9.89 13.63
CA PHE A 108 4.04 -11.10 14.15
C PHE A 108 3.08 -12.30 14.06
N ARG A 109 1.84 -12.15 14.53
CA ARG A 109 0.83 -13.23 14.49
C ARG A 109 0.55 -13.65 13.05
N GLN A 110 0.30 -12.70 12.14
CA GLN A 110 0.05 -12.99 10.73
C GLN A 110 1.26 -13.65 10.06
N LEU A 111 2.49 -13.25 10.42
CA LEU A 111 3.70 -13.90 9.93
C LEU A 111 3.78 -15.36 10.35
N MET A 112 3.44 -15.66 11.61
CA MET A 112 3.43 -17.06 12.09
C MET A 112 2.37 -17.90 11.35
N LEU A 113 1.21 -17.34 11.07
CA LEU A 113 0.10 -17.99 10.36
C LEU A 113 0.33 -18.06 8.84
N ALA A 114 1.15 -17.18 8.27
CA ALA A 114 1.40 -17.12 6.85
C ALA A 114 1.91 -18.47 6.30
N SER A 115 1.35 -18.87 5.18
CA SER A 115 1.78 -20.05 4.41
C SER A 115 2.28 -19.57 3.04
N PRO A 116 3.57 -19.23 2.90
CA PRO A 116 4.14 -18.85 1.63
C PRO A 116 3.85 -19.90 0.55
N GLY A 117 3.58 -19.47 -0.65
CA GLY A 117 3.22 -20.34 -1.77
C GLY A 117 3.77 -19.81 -3.08
N LYS A 118 3.44 -20.50 -4.16
CA LYS A 118 3.83 -20.06 -5.50
C LYS A 118 3.02 -18.85 -5.91
N MET A 119 3.71 -17.81 -6.41
CA MET A 119 3.10 -16.64 -7.06
C MET A 119 3.73 -16.42 -8.43
N THR A 120 2.90 -16.05 -9.39
CA THR A 120 3.32 -15.62 -10.72
C THR A 120 2.96 -14.13 -10.85
N VAL A 121 3.94 -13.32 -11.21
CA VAL A 121 3.80 -11.87 -11.39
C VAL A 121 4.11 -11.54 -12.83
N THR A 122 3.14 -11.00 -13.55
CA THR A 122 3.30 -10.56 -14.94
C THR A 122 3.26 -9.03 -15.00
N LEU A 123 4.34 -8.44 -15.51
CA LEU A 123 4.54 -7.00 -15.64
C LEU A 123 4.32 -6.59 -17.10
N ASP A 124 3.49 -5.57 -17.32
CA ASP A 124 3.17 -4.97 -18.64
C ASP A 124 2.76 -5.99 -19.70
N GLN A 125 2.16 -7.12 -19.29
CA GLN A 125 1.79 -8.29 -20.13
C GLN A 125 2.96 -8.95 -20.89
N GLU A 126 4.19 -8.53 -20.65
CA GLU A 126 5.39 -8.96 -21.37
C GLU A 126 6.30 -9.84 -20.51
N LYS A 127 6.56 -9.45 -19.27
CA LYS A 127 7.51 -10.09 -18.38
C LYS A 127 6.83 -10.89 -17.29
N THR A 128 6.88 -12.21 -17.39
CA THR A 128 6.34 -13.12 -16.36
C THR A 128 7.46 -13.66 -15.47
N LEU A 129 7.26 -13.53 -14.17
CA LEU A 129 8.18 -13.96 -13.11
C LEU A 129 7.45 -14.91 -12.17
N THR A 130 8.09 -16.02 -11.84
CA THR A 130 7.56 -16.99 -10.89
C THR A 130 8.39 -17.00 -9.62
N PHE A 131 7.73 -16.91 -8.49
CA PHE A 131 8.33 -16.90 -7.17
C PHE A 131 7.83 -18.10 -6.37
N GLU A 132 8.73 -18.96 -5.99
CA GLU A 132 8.46 -20.02 -5.04
C GLU A 132 8.52 -19.45 -3.61
N ASN A 133 7.66 -19.96 -2.71
CA ASN A 133 7.58 -19.48 -1.33
C ASN A 133 7.42 -17.94 -1.22
N ALA A 134 6.57 -17.36 -2.07
CA ALA A 134 6.21 -15.96 -1.97
C ALA A 134 5.33 -15.71 -0.74
N LEU A 135 5.66 -14.68 0.02
CA LEU A 135 4.93 -14.26 1.20
C LEU A 135 3.84 -13.25 0.85
N PHE A 136 4.18 -12.30 -0.03
CA PHE A 136 3.26 -11.30 -0.57
C PHE A 136 3.81 -10.63 -1.82
N ALA A 137 2.93 -9.98 -2.55
CA ALA A 137 3.27 -9.06 -3.63
C ALA A 137 2.34 -7.85 -3.56
N THR A 138 2.91 -6.64 -3.68
CA THR A 138 2.18 -5.37 -3.55
C THR A 138 2.59 -4.40 -4.65
N ALA A 139 1.59 -3.83 -5.32
CA ALA A 139 1.77 -2.73 -6.27
C ALA A 139 1.59 -1.41 -5.52
N MET A 140 2.64 -0.59 -5.54
CA MET A 140 2.74 0.68 -4.84
C MET A 140 2.68 1.83 -5.84
N ASN A 141 1.77 2.77 -5.59
CA ASN A 141 1.76 4.08 -6.26
C ASN A 141 2.53 5.13 -5.42
N HIS A 142 2.84 4.80 -4.19
CA HIS A 142 3.33 5.70 -3.14
C HIS A 142 4.41 4.98 -2.32
N PRO A 143 5.47 5.64 -1.84
CA PRO A 143 6.57 4.93 -1.15
C PRO A 143 6.20 4.37 0.22
N PHE A 144 5.22 4.98 0.91
CA PHE A 144 4.93 4.66 2.31
C PHE A 144 3.66 3.84 2.47
N GLU A 145 3.73 2.84 3.35
CA GLU A 145 2.59 2.05 3.80
C GLU A 145 2.80 1.56 5.24
N GLY A 146 1.72 1.22 5.93
CA GLY A 146 1.78 0.58 7.25
C GLY A 146 2.33 1.47 8.36
N GLY A 147 2.12 2.81 8.28
CA GLY A 147 2.53 3.75 9.32
C GLY A 147 3.97 4.24 9.19
N GLY A 148 4.45 4.37 7.97
CA GLY A 148 5.75 4.95 7.64
C GLY A 148 6.81 3.97 7.16
N CYS A 149 6.46 2.71 6.91
CA CYS A 149 7.36 1.79 6.22
C CYS A 149 7.51 2.22 4.76
N LYS A 150 8.73 2.32 4.29
CA LYS A 150 9.05 2.66 2.89
C LYS A 150 9.11 1.39 2.05
N PHE A 151 7.96 0.77 1.77
CA PHE A 151 7.91 -0.49 1.01
C PHE A 151 8.60 -0.39 -0.34
N CYS A 152 8.34 0.67 -1.10
CA CYS A 152 9.03 0.99 -2.34
C CYS A 152 9.64 2.40 -2.22
N PRO A 153 10.88 2.53 -1.73
CA PRO A 153 11.46 3.84 -1.38
C PRO A 153 11.55 4.83 -2.53
N LYS A 154 11.52 4.35 -3.78
CA LYS A 154 11.61 5.16 -5.01
C LYS A 154 10.28 5.35 -5.71
N ALA A 155 9.18 4.83 -5.16
CA ALA A 155 7.86 5.02 -5.76
C ALA A 155 7.49 6.50 -5.76
N ASP A 156 6.96 6.94 -6.90
CA ASP A 156 6.52 8.33 -7.12
C ASP A 156 5.12 8.32 -7.75
N PRO A 157 4.09 8.78 -7.02
CA PRO A 157 2.73 8.79 -7.53
C PRO A 157 2.50 9.72 -8.72
N CYS A 158 3.52 10.42 -9.20
CA CYS A 158 3.39 11.38 -10.31
C CYS A 158 4.10 10.93 -11.60
N ASP A 159 4.83 9.81 -11.60
CA ASP A 159 5.73 9.38 -12.69
C ASP A 159 5.14 8.41 -13.72
N ASN A 160 3.85 8.06 -13.58
CA ASN A 160 3.12 7.12 -14.45
C ASN A 160 3.59 5.66 -14.37
N LEU A 161 4.15 5.26 -13.26
CA LEU A 161 4.55 3.88 -13.01
C LEU A 161 4.03 3.39 -11.65
N LEU A 162 3.83 2.09 -11.55
CA LEU A 162 3.66 1.37 -10.30
C LEU A 162 5.01 0.73 -9.93
N ASP A 163 5.35 0.80 -8.66
CA ASP A 163 6.46 0.04 -8.09
C ASP A 163 5.91 -1.23 -7.46
N VAL A 164 6.40 -2.39 -7.89
CA VAL A 164 5.93 -3.69 -7.40
C VAL A 164 6.99 -4.29 -6.50
N ILE A 165 6.63 -4.56 -5.25
CA ILE A 165 7.48 -5.29 -4.31
C ILE A 165 6.97 -6.73 -4.19
N VAL A 166 7.89 -7.69 -4.28
CA VAL A 166 7.63 -9.11 -4.00
C VAL A 166 8.59 -9.59 -2.93
N VAL A 167 8.06 -10.22 -1.90
CA VAL A 167 8.86 -10.85 -0.84
C VAL A 167 8.70 -12.36 -0.94
N ALA A 168 9.78 -13.06 -1.28
CA ALA A 168 9.77 -14.49 -1.56
C ALA A 168 11.08 -15.19 -1.20
N GLY A 169 11.00 -16.48 -0.89
CA GLY A 169 12.19 -17.32 -0.65
C GLY A 169 12.98 -16.94 0.60
N ILE A 170 12.37 -16.30 1.58
CA ILE A 170 12.99 -15.95 2.86
C ILE A 170 12.25 -16.56 4.05
N SER A 171 12.99 -16.91 5.10
CA SER A 171 12.38 -17.46 6.31
C SER A 171 11.60 -16.40 7.09
N LYS A 172 10.59 -16.83 7.86
CA LYS A 172 9.79 -15.95 8.72
C LYS A 172 10.64 -15.17 9.72
N LEU A 173 11.68 -15.82 10.29
CA LEU A 173 12.62 -15.15 11.18
C LEU A 173 13.36 -14.02 10.48
N LYS A 174 13.82 -14.25 9.25
CA LYS A 174 14.50 -13.22 8.45
C LYS A 174 13.53 -12.06 8.13
N VAL A 175 12.28 -12.33 7.81
CA VAL A 175 11.26 -11.27 7.62
C VAL A 175 11.14 -10.42 8.88
N LEU A 176 11.04 -11.04 10.05
CA LEU A 176 10.94 -10.34 11.34
C LEU A 176 12.16 -9.43 11.60
N LEU A 177 13.36 -9.91 11.29
CA LEU A 177 14.60 -9.13 11.43
C LEU A 177 14.68 -7.97 10.42
N LEU A 178 14.06 -8.12 9.24
CA LEU A 178 14.05 -7.08 8.19
C LEU A 178 12.98 -6.01 8.43
N LEU A 179 11.91 -6.30 9.17
CA LEU A 179 10.81 -5.33 9.40
C LEU A 179 11.28 -3.95 9.89
N PRO A 180 12.20 -3.82 10.86
CA PRO A 180 12.68 -2.51 11.28
C PRO A 180 13.39 -1.74 10.16
N THR A 181 14.06 -2.44 9.24
CA THR A 181 14.78 -1.81 8.12
C THR A 181 13.83 -1.25 7.04
N ALA A 182 12.56 -1.67 7.05
CA ALA A 182 11.54 -1.14 6.15
C ALA A 182 11.22 0.34 6.42
N PHE A 183 11.37 0.81 7.66
CA PHE A 183 11.17 2.24 7.97
C PHE A 183 12.21 3.15 7.32
N SER A 184 13.44 2.66 7.15
CA SER A 184 14.50 3.38 6.41
C SER A 184 14.47 3.08 4.91
N GLY A 185 13.73 2.04 4.48
CA GLY A 185 13.75 1.54 3.11
C GLY A 185 14.96 0.64 2.79
N PHE A 186 15.77 0.28 3.79
CA PHE A 186 16.99 -0.51 3.58
C PHE A 186 16.69 -1.98 3.25
N HIS A 187 15.51 -2.49 3.59
CA HIS A 187 15.08 -3.87 3.31
C HIS A 187 15.17 -4.25 1.83
N VAL A 188 15.08 -3.30 0.91
CA VAL A 188 15.12 -3.54 -0.54
C VAL A 188 16.47 -4.10 -1.04
N HIS A 189 17.53 -3.99 -0.22
CA HIS A 189 18.86 -4.49 -0.56
C HIS A 189 19.08 -5.96 -0.16
N PHE A 190 18.11 -6.58 0.50
CA PHE A 190 18.26 -7.95 0.96
C PHE A 190 17.72 -8.97 -0.05
N LYS A 191 18.46 -10.07 -0.23
CA LYS A 191 18.00 -11.22 -1.03
C LYS A 191 16.67 -11.74 -0.51
N GLY A 192 15.71 -11.89 -1.44
CA GLY A 192 14.34 -12.30 -1.17
C GLY A 192 13.35 -11.13 -1.12
N VAL A 193 13.84 -9.90 -1.30
CA VAL A 193 13.01 -8.72 -1.59
C VAL A 193 13.30 -8.30 -3.02
N TYR A 194 12.29 -8.25 -3.86
CA TYR A 194 12.40 -7.95 -5.28
C TYR A 194 11.55 -6.73 -5.60
N LEU A 195 12.11 -5.81 -6.37
CA LEU A 195 11.44 -4.59 -6.81
C LEU A 195 11.39 -4.53 -8.32
N TYR A 196 10.24 -4.14 -8.85
CA TYR A 196 10.01 -3.93 -10.27
C TYR A 196 9.23 -2.64 -10.48
N ARG A 197 9.29 -2.11 -11.70
CA ARG A 197 8.48 -0.96 -12.13
C ARG A 197 7.74 -1.32 -13.40
N CYS A 198 6.47 -0.95 -13.47
CA CYS A 198 5.58 -1.27 -14.59
C CYS A 198 4.41 -0.28 -14.66
N LYS A 199 3.65 -0.30 -15.76
CA LYS A 199 2.38 0.41 -15.87
C LYS A 199 1.22 -0.42 -15.37
N GLU A 200 1.33 -1.75 -15.54
CA GLU A 200 0.36 -2.70 -15.04
C GLU A 200 1.03 -3.98 -14.52
N VAL A 201 0.39 -4.65 -13.59
CA VAL A 201 0.82 -5.92 -13.04
C VAL A 201 -0.36 -6.85 -12.86
N SER A 202 -0.20 -8.12 -13.23
CA SER A 202 -1.09 -9.22 -12.83
C SER A 202 -0.37 -10.12 -11.85
N ILE A 203 -1.07 -10.55 -10.81
CA ILE A 203 -0.53 -11.42 -9.77
C ILE A 203 -1.47 -12.61 -9.62
N ASP A 204 -0.92 -13.80 -9.84
CA ASP A 204 -1.59 -15.09 -9.68
C ASP A 204 -0.98 -15.83 -8.49
N SER A 205 -1.80 -16.30 -7.58
CA SER A 205 -1.40 -17.11 -6.44
C SER A 205 -2.01 -18.50 -6.51
N GLU A 206 -1.25 -19.53 -6.16
CA GLU A 206 -1.71 -20.90 -6.07
C GLU A 206 -2.91 -21.03 -5.12
N LYS A 207 -2.90 -20.27 -4.01
CA LYS A 207 -3.95 -20.26 -2.99
C LYS A 207 -4.70 -18.95 -3.00
N ALA A 208 -5.95 -18.97 -2.54
CA ALA A 208 -6.68 -17.74 -2.26
C ALA A 208 -6.05 -17.04 -1.06
N LEU A 209 -5.59 -15.82 -1.24
CA LEU A 209 -4.92 -15.00 -0.24
C LEU A 209 -5.68 -13.69 -0.02
N ALA A 210 -5.48 -13.08 1.14
CA ALA A 210 -6.02 -11.77 1.44
C ALA A 210 -5.52 -10.73 0.43
N VAL A 211 -6.41 -9.81 0.06
CA VAL A 211 -6.12 -8.67 -0.83
C VAL A 211 -6.59 -7.38 -0.15
N HIS A 212 -5.84 -6.30 -0.32
CA HIS A 212 -6.21 -4.98 0.16
C HIS A 212 -6.08 -3.90 -0.91
N THR A 213 -6.75 -2.78 -0.70
CA THR A 213 -6.54 -1.50 -1.39
C THR A 213 -6.41 -0.39 -0.34
N ASP A 214 -5.28 0.31 -0.29
CA ASP A 214 -5.00 1.36 0.71
C ASP A 214 -5.28 0.89 2.16
N GLY A 215 -5.05 -0.39 2.46
CA GLY A 215 -5.35 -1.00 3.75
C GLY A 215 -6.80 -1.48 3.93
N GLU A 216 -7.71 -1.20 3.00
CA GLU A 216 -9.10 -1.69 3.05
C GLU A 216 -9.19 -3.10 2.46
N PRO A 217 -9.85 -4.06 3.14
CA PRO A 217 -9.98 -5.43 2.66
C PRO A 217 -10.70 -5.55 1.32
N ALA A 218 -10.14 -6.36 0.41
CA ALA A 218 -10.75 -6.76 -0.86
C ALA A 218 -11.00 -8.28 -0.94
N PHE A 219 -11.18 -8.94 0.21
CA PHE A 219 -11.44 -10.36 0.40
C PHE A 219 -10.29 -11.27 -0.07
N LEU A 220 -10.58 -12.57 -0.17
CA LEU A 220 -9.61 -13.58 -0.61
C LEU A 220 -9.67 -13.74 -2.12
N GLN A 221 -8.53 -13.62 -2.78
CA GLN A 221 -8.40 -13.79 -4.23
C GLN A 221 -7.23 -14.70 -4.59
N LYS A 222 -7.33 -15.37 -5.74
CA LYS A 222 -6.20 -16.07 -6.37
C LYS A 222 -5.55 -15.24 -7.46
N HIS A 223 -6.31 -14.34 -8.06
CA HIS A 223 -5.88 -13.48 -9.16
C HIS A 223 -6.29 -12.05 -8.88
N ILE A 224 -5.35 -11.13 -9.06
CA ILE A 224 -5.59 -9.69 -9.08
C ILE A 224 -4.80 -9.07 -10.23
N SER A 225 -5.29 -7.95 -10.76
CA SER A 225 -4.49 -7.07 -11.61
C SER A 225 -4.58 -5.63 -11.14
N ALA A 226 -3.47 -4.93 -11.24
CA ALA A 226 -3.38 -3.51 -10.91
C ALA A 226 -2.77 -2.74 -12.08
N ALA A 227 -3.36 -1.59 -12.40
CA ALA A 227 -2.88 -0.69 -13.44
C ALA A 227 -3.14 0.76 -13.02
N LEU A 228 -2.52 1.72 -13.69
CA LEU A 228 -2.82 3.12 -13.48
C LEU A 228 -4.09 3.52 -14.27
N ASN A 229 -4.88 4.40 -13.66
CA ASN A 229 -5.96 5.08 -14.35
C ASN A 229 -5.38 6.05 -15.41
N ASN A 230 -6.06 6.21 -16.52
CA ASN A 230 -5.68 7.18 -17.55
C ASN A 230 -5.82 8.64 -17.07
N LYS A 231 -6.71 8.87 -16.09
CA LYS A 231 -6.95 10.18 -15.49
C LYS A 231 -6.19 10.31 -14.17
N LYS A 232 -5.59 11.48 -13.95
CA LYS A 232 -4.92 11.87 -12.73
C LYS A 232 -5.79 12.76 -11.86
N ILE A 233 -5.53 12.76 -10.57
CA ILE A 233 -6.17 13.67 -9.62
C ILE A 233 -5.17 14.74 -9.15
N ARG A 234 -5.63 15.96 -9.02
CA ARG A 234 -4.81 17.04 -8.46
C ARG A 234 -4.82 16.98 -6.94
N ILE A 235 -3.63 17.01 -6.35
CA ILE A 235 -3.43 17.01 -4.89
C ILE A 235 -2.68 18.28 -4.52
N ILE A 236 -3.23 19.03 -3.56
CA ILE A 236 -2.48 20.10 -2.90
C ILE A 236 -1.34 19.45 -2.10
N ALA A 237 -0.13 20.01 -2.18
CA ALA A 237 1.04 19.50 -1.45
C ALA A 237 1.58 20.58 -0.51
N GLY A 238 2.24 20.14 0.57
CA GLY A 238 2.94 21.00 1.51
C GLY A 238 4.35 21.36 1.07
#